data_a90f848c752195c3584545e252af686c
#
_entry.id   a90f848c752195c3584545e252af686c
#
_cell.length_a   1.000
_cell.length_b   1.000
_cell.length_c   1.000
_cell.angle_alpha   90.00
_cell.angle_beta   90.00
_cell.angle_gamma   90.00
#
_symmetry.space_group_name_H-M   'P 1'
#
loop_
_entity.id
_entity.type
_entity.pdbx_description
1 polymer ?
#
loop_
_entity_poly.entity_id
_entity_poly.type
_entity_poly.pdbx_seq_one_letter_code
_entity_poly.pdbx_strand_id
1 'polypeptide(L)'
;SSAASDVYKRQRLYNKILPEVVSKFSPGTFYWPSSPFSRHGAPSKENIGDRHFWDVWGGEKSIDTYLTARSRFFSEYGFQSFPDIETIKRYAPNKSDWNIYSEVMMSHQRAGINANKKIETYLIDEFGKPHDFQSFLYMNQLLQGDAIKMAIEAHRRDMPFCMGTLFWQHNDCWPVASWSSRDYYGRWKAQHYFVRDAFRDILVSPCLKAGNLDIYVVSDRLNKAHSQLKISFMKFSGEVVASFEKDVVIESNSSKKYFSVDLEELLKDLDTRNIFVFLELITDEGDTYSNVHFFNRQKDLDYPTVTIHKEIKIIEGGYELSLISEKFARGVYVSLPGNNCVLSNNFMDLLPKKLVRLNVYTCLLYTSPSPRDTER
;
A
#
# COMPACT_ATOMS: atom_id res chain seq x y z
N SER A 1 28.08 -17.20 29.74
CA SER A 1 27.45 -16.79 31.03
C SER A 1 26.92 -15.35 31.04
N SER A 2 27.50 -14.41 30.27
CA SER A 2 27.00 -13.03 30.21
C SER A 2 25.63 -12.92 29.57
N ALA A 3 25.41 -13.58 28.44
CA ALA A 3 24.12 -13.56 27.72
C ALA A 3 22.95 -14.09 28.57
N ALA A 4 23.15 -15.17 29.32
CA ALA A 4 22.13 -15.70 30.23
C ALA A 4 21.79 -14.74 31.38
N SER A 5 22.81 -14.03 31.94
CA SER A 5 22.59 -13.00 32.93
C SER A 5 21.80 -11.82 32.41
N ASP A 6 22.07 -11.38 31.17
CA ASP A 6 21.36 -10.23 30.55
C ASP A 6 19.94 -10.59 30.21
N VAL A 7 19.66 -11.81 29.71
CA VAL A 7 18.30 -12.34 29.50
C VAL A 7 17.54 -12.37 30.82
N TYR A 8 18.13 -12.88 31.91
CA TYR A 8 17.49 -12.93 33.23
C TYR A 8 17.16 -11.52 33.76
N LYS A 9 18.10 -10.56 33.67
CA LYS A 9 17.88 -9.17 34.09
C LYS A 9 16.74 -8.53 33.31
N ARG A 10 16.71 -8.74 31.97
CA ARG A 10 15.68 -8.23 31.09
C ARG A 10 14.32 -8.84 31.44
N GLN A 11 14.24 -10.14 31.64
CA GLN A 11 13.00 -10.81 32.07
C GLN A 11 12.48 -10.26 33.39
N ARG A 12 13.36 -10.08 34.40
CA ARG A 12 13.01 -9.49 35.70
C ARG A 12 12.49 -8.06 35.56
N LEU A 13 13.09 -7.24 34.69
CA LEU A 13 12.68 -5.87 34.48
C LEU A 13 11.28 -5.81 33.85
N TYR A 14 11.10 -6.47 32.70
CA TYR A 14 9.88 -6.33 31.90
C TYR A 14 8.70 -7.17 32.43
N ASN A 15 8.93 -8.27 33.14
CA ASN A 15 7.85 -9.15 33.58
C ASN A 15 7.56 -9.09 35.08
N LYS A 16 8.36 -8.38 35.85
CA LYS A 16 8.12 -8.23 37.28
C LYS A 16 8.14 -6.76 37.70
N ILE A 17 9.27 -6.07 37.54
CA ILE A 17 9.44 -4.72 38.09
C ILE A 17 8.49 -3.72 37.42
N LEU A 18 8.50 -3.65 36.08
CA LEU A 18 7.65 -2.70 35.37
C LEU A 18 6.14 -2.95 35.55
N PRO A 19 5.61 -4.18 35.49
CA PRO A 19 4.20 -4.43 35.82
C PRO A 19 3.83 -4.02 37.26
N GLU A 20 4.70 -4.27 38.24
CA GLU A 20 4.49 -3.86 39.66
C GLU A 20 4.43 -2.33 39.76
N VAL A 21 5.33 -1.62 39.08
CA VAL A 21 5.35 -0.15 39.05
C VAL A 21 4.09 0.40 38.37
N VAL A 22 3.71 -0.13 37.19
CA VAL A 22 2.52 0.29 36.47
C VAL A 22 1.27 0.05 37.33
N SER A 23 1.13 -1.14 37.92
CA SER A 23 0.00 -1.46 38.80
C SER A 23 -0.10 -0.52 40.00
N LYS A 24 1.05 -0.10 40.56
CA LYS A 24 1.10 0.80 41.72
C LYS A 24 0.77 2.25 41.39
N PHE A 25 1.31 2.78 40.28
CA PHE A 25 1.22 4.22 39.97
C PHE A 25 0.17 4.56 38.92
N SER A 26 -0.31 3.57 38.17
CA SER A 26 -1.39 3.72 37.16
C SER A 26 -2.29 2.49 37.18
N PRO A 27 -3.04 2.27 38.30
CA PRO A 27 -3.91 1.11 38.44
C PRO A 27 -4.98 1.09 37.34
N GLY A 28 -5.20 -0.09 36.73
CA GLY A 28 -6.12 -0.25 35.61
C GLY A 28 -5.50 -0.04 34.22
N THR A 29 -4.26 0.44 34.13
CA THR A 29 -3.56 0.52 32.85
C THR A 29 -3.07 -0.88 32.44
N PHE A 30 -3.46 -1.28 31.22
CA PHE A 30 -2.97 -2.53 30.63
C PHE A 30 -1.47 -2.45 30.35
N TYR A 31 -0.73 -3.47 30.80
CA TYR A 31 0.72 -3.57 30.59
C TYR A 31 1.05 -4.71 29.62
N TRP A 32 1.77 -4.42 28.53
CA TRP A 32 2.27 -5.39 27.58
C TRP A 32 3.80 -5.46 27.65
N PRO A 33 4.41 -6.64 27.96
CA PRO A 33 5.82 -6.71 28.38
C PRO A 33 6.83 -6.46 27.24
N SER A 34 6.48 -6.74 26.00
CA SER A 34 7.33 -6.51 24.84
C SER A 34 6.55 -6.63 23.53
N SER A 35 7.11 -6.12 22.44
CA SER A 35 6.64 -6.38 21.08
C SER A 35 7.83 -6.89 20.26
N PRO A 36 7.75 -8.08 19.60
CA PRO A 36 6.63 -9.03 19.67
C PRO A 36 6.58 -9.77 21.00
N PHE A 37 5.40 -10.26 21.36
CA PHE A 37 5.22 -11.06 22.57
C PHE A 37 4.26 -12.23 22.34
N SER A 38 4.76 -13.46 22.51
CA SER A 38 3.97 -14.66 22.31
C SER A 38 3.93 -15.62 23.53
N ARG A 39 4.33 -15.14 24.69
CA ARG A 39 4.54 -15.89 25.94
C ARG A 39 5.99 -16.31 26.17
N HIS A 40 6.42 -16.33 27.43
CA HIS A 40 7.78 -16.75 27.82
C HIS A 40 8.17 -18.12 27.26
N GLY A 41 9.31 -18.17 26.56
CA GLY A 41 9.93 -19.40 26.09
C GLY A 41 9.23 -20.08 24.92
N ALA A 42 8.13 -19.50 24.39
CA ALA A 42 7.48 -20.03 23.20
C ALA A 42 7.94 -19.25 21.94
N PRO A 43 8.18 -19.93 20.81
CA PRO A 43 8.31 -19.21 19.54
C PRO A 43 7.01 -18.45 19.25
N SER A 44 7.11 -17.33 18.54
CA SER A 44 5.95 -16.56 18.09
C SER A 44 4.90 -17.51 17.46
N LYS A 45 3.76 -17.65 18.10
CA LYS A 45 2.67 -18.49 17.59
C LYS A 45 1.59 -17.63 16.98
N GLU A 46 1.00 -18.12 15.91
CA GLU A 46 -0.03 -17.37 15.16
C GLU A 46 -1.24 -16.97 16.00
N ASN A 47 -1.58 -17.76 17.04
CA ASN A 47 -2.79 -17.59 17.85
C ASN A 47 -2.59 -16.90 19.20
N ILE A 48 -1.39 -16.38 19.50
CA ILE A 48 -1.07 -15.76 20.80
C ILE A 48 -0.23 -14.52 20.60
N GLY A 49 -0.66 -13.41 21.21
CA GLY A 49 0.08 -12.17 21.27
C GLY A 49 0.14 -11.41 19.94
N ASP A 50 1.26 -10.73 19.74
CA ASP A 50 1.55 -9.98 18.52
C ASP A 50 2.77 -10.54 17.78
N ARG A 51 2.87 -10.23 16.49
CA ARG A 51 3.90 -10.77 15.61
C ARG A 51 4.60 -9.66 14.83
N HIS A 52 5.95 -9.66 14.86
CA HIS A 52 6.78 -8.99 13.88
C HIS A 52 6.99 -9.94 12.70
N PHE A 53 6.34 -9.65 11.56
CA PHE A 53 6.35 -10.52 10.39
C PHE A 53 7.34 -9.99 9.34
N TRP A 54 8.58 -10.46 9.41
CA TRP A 54 9.66 -10.07 8.50
C TRP A 54 10.05 -11.17 7.50
N ASP A 55 9.23 -12.19 7.33
CA ASP A 55 9.51 -13.32 6.44
C ASP A 55 9.68 -12.88 4.98
N VAL A 56 8.92 -11.87 4.52
CA VAL A 56 9.07 -11.32 3.19
C VAL A 56 10.36 -10.50 3.10
N TRP A 57 10.42 -9.33 3.73
CA TRP A 57 11.58 -8.46 3.59
C TRP A 57 12.86 -9.03 4.23
N GLY A 58 12.79 -9.53 5.44
CA GLY A 58 13.92 -10.11 6.17
C GLY A 58 14.31 -11.50 5.69
N GLY A 59 13.32 -12.37 5.48
CA GLY A 59 13.47 -13.76 5.07
C GLY A 59 13.53 -13.98 3.55
N GLU A 60 13.40 -12.92 2.74
CA GLU A 60 13.48 -12.93 1.27
C GLU A 60 12.46 -13.90 0.61
N LYS A 61 11.31 -14.12 1.26
CA LYS A 61 10.20 -14.87 0.67
C LYS A 61 9.42 -14.03 -0.32
N SER A 62 8.70 -14.68 -1.26
CA SER A 62 7.76 -14.01 -2.16
C SER A 62 6.78 -13.11 -1.39
N ILE A 63 6.38 -11.99 -1.99
CA ILE A 63 5.34 -11.11 -1.45
C ILE A 63 4.02 -11.84 -1.23
N ASP A 64 3.72 -12.89 -2.00
CA ASP A 64 2.53 -13.74 -1.82
C ASP A 64 2.47 -14.39 -0.42
N THR A 65 3.60 -14.45 0.28
CA THR A 65 3.64 -14.95 1.66
C THR A 65 2.76 -14.12 2.60
N TYR A 66 2.51 -12.84 2.29
CA TYR A 66 1.56 -12.01 3.03
C TYR A 66 0.13 -12.55 2.96
N LEU A 67 -0.27 -13.21 1.87
CA LEU A 67 -1.62 -13.76 1.69
C LEU A 67 -1.94 -14.92 2.64
N THR A 68 -0.91 -15.65 3.09
CA THR A 68 -1.04 -16.84 3.93
C THR A 68 -0.56 -16.63 5.36
N ALA A 69 0.06 -15.48 5.65
CA ALA A 69 0.52 -15.15 6.99
C ALA A 69 -0.67 -14.98 7.94
N ARG A 70 -0.58 -15.57 9.14
CA ARG A 70 -1.61 -15.46 10.18
C ARG A 70 -1.03 -15.00 11.51
N SER A 71 -1.76 -14.14 12.20
CA SER A 71 -1.49 -13.72 13.58
C SER A 71 -2.73 -13.09 14.19
N ARG A 72 -2.82 -13.10 15.52
CA ARG A 72 -3.87 -12.34 16.25
C ARG A 72 -3.71 -10.84 16.08
N PHE A 73 -2.46 -10.38 15.92
CA PHE A 73 -2.09 -8.99 15.72
C PHE A 73 -0.73 -8.92 15.02
N PHE A 74 -0.64 -8.22 13.90
CA PHE A 74 0.63 -7.91 13.25
C PHE A 74 1.11 -6.55 13.73
N SER A 75 2.10 -6.52 14.61
CA SER A 75 2.67 -5.29 15.15
C SER A 75 3.78 -4.70 14.30
N GLU A 76 4.41 -5.52 13.42
CA GLU A 76 5.34 -5.06 12.41
C GLU A 76 5.35 -5.97 11.18
N TYR A 77 5.44 -5.38 10.02
CA TYR A 77 5.86 -5.93 8.74
C TYR A 77 6.17 -4.76 7.81
N GLY A 78 6.95 -4.98 6.76
CA GLY A 78 7.32 -3.85 5.90
C GLY A 78 8.01 -4.27 4.62
N PHE A 79 8.06 -3.33 3.68
CA PHE A 79 8.75 -3.46 2.41
C PHE A 79 9.47 -2.13 2.10
N GLN A 80 10.65 -2.15 1.47
CA GLN A 80 11.40 -0.92 1.21
C GLN A 80 11.15 -0.36 -0.19
N SER A 81 11.21 0.97 -0.28
CA SER A 81 11.42 1.67 -1.53
C SER A 81 12.31 2.90 -1.36
N PHE A 82 12.86 3.35 -2.48
CA PHE A 82 13.48 4.66 -2.55
C PHE A 82 12.44 5.77 -2.46
N PRO A 83 12.83 6.98 -1.97
CA PRO A 83 11.95 8.15 -1.97
C PRO A 83 11.75 8.70 -3.39
N ASP A 84 10.94 9.75 -3.49
CA ASP A 84 10.72 10.50 -4.73
C ASP A 84 12.01 11.10 -5.30
N ILE A 85 12.06 11.27 -6.63
CA ILE A 85 13.21 11.83 -7.34
C ILE A 85 13.60 13.23 -6.83
N GLU A 86 12.64 14.04 -6.39
CA GLU A 86 12.92 15.37 -5.84
C GLU A 86 13.61 15.29 -4.47
N THR A 87 13.40 14.24 -3.72
CA THR A 87 14.15 13.93 -2.50
C THR A 87 15.56 13.45 -2.82
N ILE A 88 15.70 12.59 -3.83
CA ILE A 88 17.00 12.08 -4.27
C ILE A 88 17.90 13.20 -4.77
N LYS A 89 17.39 14.13 -5.58
CA LYS A 89 18.13 15.30 -6.06
C LYS A 89 18.76 16.14 -4.95
N ARG A 90 18.20 16.11 -3.72
CA ARG A 90 18.74 16.88 -2.59
C ARG A 90 19.99 16.27 -1.97
N TYR A 91 20.14 14.94 -2.00
CA TYR A 91 21.35 14.29 -1.47
C TYR A 91 22.25 13.70 -2.56
N ALA A 92 21.73 13.51 -3.78
CA ALA A 92 22.46 13.06 -4.95
C ALA A 92 22.15 13.98 -6.14
N PRO A 93 22.68 15.24 -6.15
CA PRO A 93 22.40 16.22 -7.18
C PRO A 93 23.00 15.86 -8.54
N ASN A 94 24.07 15.07 -8.57
CA ASN A 94 24.74 14.66 -9.79
C ASN A 94 24.06 13.42 -10.38
N LYS A 95 23.75 13.46 -11.67
CA LYS A 95 23.16 12.29 -12.36
C LYS A 95 24.09 11.08 -12.40
N SER A 96 25.39 11.27 -12.29
CA SER A 96 26.37 10.19 -12.16
C SER A 96 26.11 9.28 -10.95
N ASP A 97 25.48 9.82 -9.90
CA ASP A 97 25.14 9.12 -8.68
C ASP A 97 23.79 8.38 -8.76
N TRP A 98 23.04 8.57 -9.85
CA TRP A 98 21.72 7.93 -10.04
C TRP A 98 21.86 6.46 -10.46
N ASN A 99 22.45 5.73 -9.58
CA ASN A 99 22.63 4.28 -9.63
C ASN A 99 22.50 3.75 -8.20
N ILE A 100 21.65 2.77 -7.98
CA ILE A 100 21.37 2.23 -6.63
C ILE A 100 22.61 1.66 -5.93
N TYR A 101 23.70 1.43 -6.65
CA TYR A 101 24.98 0.94 -6.16
C TYR A 101 26.05 2.04 -6.03
N SER A 102 25.73 3.29 -6.35
CA SER A 102 26.66 4.41 -6.09
C SER A 102 26.89 4.57 -4.59
N GLU A 103 28.07 5.11 -4.23
CA GLU A 103 28.44 5.34 -2.83
C GLU A 103 27.38 6.18 -2.09
N VAL A 104 26.86 7.21 -2.75
CA VAL A 104 25.80 8.09 -2.21
C VAL A 104 24.52 7.29 -1.93
N MET A 105 24.04 6.50 -2.90
CA MET A 105 22.81 5.71 -2.72
C MET A 105 22.99 4.62 -1.66
N MET A 106 24.17 4.01 -1.59
CA MET A 106 24.48 3.02 -0.56
C MET A 106 24.56 3.65 0.84
N SER A 107 25.07 4.88 0.97
CA SER A 107 25.11 5.60 2.24
C SER A 107 23.70 6.06 2.69
N HIS A 108 22.79 6.27 1.75
CA HIS A 108 21.38 6.62 1.98
C HIS A 108 20.45 5.39 1.96
N GLN A 109 20.90 4.27 2.55
CA GLN A 109 20.14 3.01 2.67
C GLN A 109 19.96 2.62 4.14
N ARG A 110 18.70 2.51 4.62
CA ARG A 110 18.40 2.25 6.05
C ARG A 110 18.74 0.83 6.50
N ALA A 111 18.66 -0.16 5.61
CA ALA A 111 18.81 -1.58 5.98
C ALA A 111 20.23 -2.15 5.72
N GLY A 112 21.20 -1.31 5.33
CA GLY A 112 22.58 -1.73 5.11
C GLY A 112 22.88 -2.24 3.70
N ILE A 113 24.10 -2.74 3.50
CA ILE A 113 24.75 -2.90 2.20
C ILE A 113 24.01 -3.80 1.18
N ASN A 114 23.29 -4.81 1.64
CA ASN A 114 22.63 -5.77 0.73
C ASN A 114 21.19 -5.34 0.35
N ALA A 115 20.66 -4.29 0.95
CA ALA A 115 19.25 -3.94 0.80
C ALA A 115 18.90 -3.44 -0.62
N ASN A 116 19.80 -2.70 -1.26
CA ASN A 116 19.56 -2.22 -2.63
C ASN A 116 19.47 -3.38 -3.63
N LYS A 117 20.33 -4.41 -3.47
CA LYS A 117 20.23 -5.63 -4.30
C LYS A 117 18.94 -6.38 -4.04
N LYS A 118 18.48 -6.43 -2.77
CA LYS A 118 17.20 -7.06 -2.43
C LYS A 118 16.03 -6.32 -3.09
N ILE A 119 16.01 -5.00 -3.04
CA ILE A 119 15.02 -4.17 -3.76
C ILE A 119 15.01 -4.50 -5.25
N GLU A 120 16.18 -4.52 -5.88
CA GLU A 120 16.32 -4.84 -7.30
C GLU A 120 15.80 -6.24 -7.64
N THR A 121 16.13 -7.24 -6.81
CA THR A 121 15.68 -8.63 -7.02
C THR A 121 14.15 -8.72 -7.01
N TYR A 122 13.50 -8.16 -6.00
CA TYR A 122 12.04 -8.13 -5.94
C TYR A 122 11.41 -7.35 -7.10
N LEU A 123 12.04 -6.22 -7.48
CA LEU A 123 11.55 -5.40 -8.58
C LEU A 123 11.56 -6.17 -9.91
N ILE A 124 12.67 -6.83 -10.21
CA ILE A 124 12.80 -7.61 -11.44
C ILE A 124 11.84 -8.81 -11.45
N ASP A 125 11.62 -9.43 -10.28
CA ASP A 125 10.70 -10.56 -10.17
C ASP A 125 9.25 -10.15 -10.38
N GLU A 126 8.82 -9.02 -9.85
CA GLU A 126 7.42 -8.57 -9.90
C GLU A 126 7.11 -7.68 -11.11
N PHE A 127 7.99 -6.76 -11.48
CA PHE A 127 7.74 -5.73 -12.50
C PHE A 127 8.63 -5.86 -13.75
N GLY A 128 9.70 -6.66 -13.69
CA GLY A 128 10.70 -6.74 -14.74
C GLY A 128 11.81 -5.68 -14.61
N LYS A 129 12.70 -5.62 -15.60
CA LYS A 129 13.85 -4.73 -15.57
C LYS A 129 13.46 -3.29 -15.91
N PRO A 130 13.77 -2.28 -15.07
CA PRO A 130 13.52 -0.88 -15.37
C PRO A 130 14.40 -0.37 -16.54
N HIS A 131 13.90 0.60 -17.29
CA HIS A 131 14.62 1.19 -18.43
C HIS A 131 15.73 2.16 -17.99
N ASP A 132 15.46 2.90 -16.91
CA ASP A 132 16.34 3.91 -16.35
C ASP A 132 16.13 4.06 -14.84
N PHE A 133 16.85 4.99 -14.22
CA PHE A 133 16.74 5.25 -12.78
C PHE A 133 15.37 5.81 -12.36
N GLN A 134 14.71 6.61 -13.20
CA GLN A 134 13.39 7.16 -12.88
C GLN A 134 12.31 6.08 -12.93
N SER A 135 12.35 5.23 -13.95
CA SER A 135 11.47 4.06 -14.04
C SER A 135 11.72 3.08 -12.89
N PHE A 136 12.98 2.91 -12.46
CA PHE A 136 13.30 2.14 -11.26
C PHE A 136 12.60 2.71 -10.02
N LEU A 137 12.70 4.02 -9.77
CA LEU A 137 12.07 4.67 -8.61
C LEU A 137 10.55 4.49 -8.62
N TYR A 138 9.93 4.72 -9.78
CA TYR A 138 8.49 4.59 -9.96
C TYR A 138 8.02 3.15 -9.69
N MET A 139 8.63 2.18 -10.36
CA MET A 139 8.27 0.76 -10.21
C MET A 139 8.53 0.27 -8.77
N ASN A 140 9.61 0.72 -8.15
CA ASN A 140 9.95 0.34 -6.77
C ASN A 140 8.93 0.89 -5.75
N GLN A 141 8.41 2.09 -5.95
CA GLN A 141 7.35 2.63 -5.10
C GLN A 141 6.02 1.90 -5.30
N LEU A 142 5.66 1.53 -6.54
CA LEU A 142 4.47 0.72 -6.80
C LEU A 142 4.60 -0.66 -6.13
N LEU A 143 5.74 -1.32 -6.27
CA LEU A 143 6.00 -2.61 -5.63
C LEU A 143 5.85 -2.55 -4.11
N GLN A 144 6.41 -1.53 -3.46
CA GLN A 144 6.24 -1.31 -2.03
C GLN A 144 4.75 -1.15 -1.67
N GLY A 145 4.04 -0.34 -2.45
CA GLY A 145 2.62 -0.08 -2.24
C GLY A 145 1.78 -1.34 -2.39
N ASP A 146 1.98 -2.10 -3.48
CA ASP A 146 1.25 -3.35 -3.76
C ASP A 146 1.51 -4.40 -2.67
N ALA A 147 2.77 -4.60 -2.25
CA ALA A 147 3.13 -5.57 -1.22
C ALA A 147 2.48 -5.25 0.13
N ILE A 148 2.48 -3.99 0.56
CA ILE A 148 1.89 -3.59 1.85
C ILE A 148 0.36 -3.56 1.78
N LYS A 149 -0.24 -3.14 0.66
CA LYS A 149 -1.68 -3.25 0.42
C LYS A 149 -2.15 -4.70 0.51
N MET A 150 -1.44 -5.62 -0.17
CA MET A 150 -1.72 -7.06 -0.12
C MET A 150 -1.72 -7.61 1.32
N ALA A 151 -0.72 -7.23 2.13
CA ALA A 151 -0.64 -7.60 3.53
C ALA A 151 -1.83 -7.08 4.35
N ILE A 152 -2.14 -5.79 4.26
CA ILE A 152 -3.25 -5.16 4.99
C ILE A 152 -4.58 -5.82 4.63
N GLU A 153 -4.83 -6.03 3.34
CA GLU A 153 -6.05 -6.68 2.88
C GLU A 153 -6.19 -8.10 3.39
N ALA A 154 -5.10 -8.90 3.35
CA ALA A 154 -5.10 -10.27 3.87
C ALA A 154 -5.37 -10.31 5.37
N HIS A 155 -4.71 -9.43 6.14
CA HIS A 155 -4.88 -9.34 7.59
C HIS A 155 -6.30 -8.89 7.96
N ARG A 156 -6.86 -7.91 7.27
CA ARG A 156 -8.23 -7.43 7.49
C ARG A 156 -9.27 -8.48 7.12
N ARG A 157 -9.07 -9.25 6.05
CA ARG A 157 -9.95 -10.37 5.69
C ARG A 157 -9.99 -11.46 6.77
N ASP A 158 -8.91 -11.68 7.51
CA ASP A 158 -8.81 -12.71 8.56
C ASP A 158 -9.51 -12.31 9.87
N MET A 159 -10.19 -11.17 9.93
CA MET A 159 -11.04 -10.77 11.07
C MET A 159 -12.20 -11.78 11.24
N PRO A 160 -12.56 -12.21 12.48
CA PRO A 160 -12.10 -11.70 13.77
C PRO A 160 -10.88 -12.42 14.35
N PHE A 161 -10.17 -13.25 13.58
CA PHE A 161 -8.95 -13.86 14.07
C PHE A 161 -7.82 -12.83 14.19
N CYS A 162 -7.52 -12.11 13.13
CA CYS A 162 -6.60 -10.97 13.15
C CYS A 162 -7.38 -9.68 13.48
N MET A 163 -7.05 -9.03 14.59
CA MET A 163 -7.74 -7.84 15.06
C MET A 163 -6.87 -6.57 15.04
N GLY A 164 -5.70 -6.63 14.42
CA GLY A 164 -4.86 -5.45 14.22
C GLY A 164 -3.68 -5.71 13.33
N THR A 165 -3.29 -4.66 12.59
CA THR A 165 -2.19 -4.70 11.65
C THR A 165 -1.52 -3.34 11.56
N LEU A 166 -0.20 -3.29 11.85
CA LEU A 166 0.63 -2.10 11.85
C LEU A 166 1.83 -2.32 10.94
N PHE A 167 1.95 -1.51 9.90
CA PHE A 167 3.11 -1.60 9.01
C PHE A 167 4.29 -0.78 9.52
N TRP A 168 5.48 -1.26 9.31
CA TRP A 168 6.72 -0.55 9.51
C TRP A 168 7.19 0.02 8.16
N GLN A 169 7.26 1.39 7.92
CA GLN A 169 7.00 2.40 8.95
C GLN A 169 6.31 3.63 8.33
N HIS A 170 5.85 4.57 9.16
CA HIS A 170 5.12 5.74 8.69
C HIS A 170 6.02 6.75 7.95
N ASN A 171 7.14 7.19 8.56
CA ASN A 171 7.99 8.25 8.03
C ASN A 171 9.47 8.04 8.29
N ASP A 172 10.31 8.81 7.60
CA ASP A 172 11.74 8.84 7.78
C ASP A 172 12.20 9.99 8.67
N CYS A 173 13.35 9.80 9.37
CA CYS A 173 14.02 10.84 10.15
C CYS A 173 15.24 11.44 9.43
N TRP A 174 15.59 10.97 8.24
CA TRP A 174 16.61 11.47 7.32
C TRP A 174 16.32 11.01 5.89
N PRO A 175 16.85 11.67 4.83
CA PRO A 175 16.60 11.26 3.46
C PRO A 175 17.23 9.89 3.16
N VAL A 176 16.43 8.88 2.84
CA VAL A 176 16.90 7.49 2.81
C VAL A 176 15.95 6.57 2.04
N ALA A 177 16.49 5.49 1.46
CA ALA A 177 15.67 4.35 1.04
C ALA A 177 15.29 3.53 2.28
N SER A 178 13.98 3.33 2.50
CA SER A 178 13.46 2.71 3.72
C SER A 178 12.06 2.12 3.52
N TRP A 179 11.49 1.61 4.60
CA TRP A 179 10.13 1.09 4.68
C TRP A 179 9.05 2.18 4.83
N SER A 180 9.44 3.46 4.88
CA SER A 180 8.53 4.57 5.14
C SER A 180 7.48 4.73 4.04
N SER A 181 6.27 5.17 4.43
CA SER A 181 5.22 5.61 3.51
C SER A 181 5.34 7.10 3.14
N ARG A 182 6.00 7.89 4.02
CA ARG A 182 6.36 9.29 3.80
C ARG A 182 7.86 9.46 3.90
N ASP A 183 8.44 10.15 2.94
CA ASP A 183 9.87 10.45 2.99
C ASP A 183 10.20 11.55 4.01
N TYR A 184 11.50 11.79 4.21
CA TYR A 184 12.00 12.78 5.17
C TYR A 184 11.45 14.20 4.93
N TYR A 185 11.19 14.59 3.68
CA TYR A 185 10.66 15.92 3.34
C TYR A 185 9.12 15.96 3.33
N GLY A 186 8.48 14.89 3.79
CA GLY A 186 7.02 14.80 3.91
C GLY A 186 6.28 14.41 2.64
N ARG A 187 6.99 14.05 1.55
CA ARG A 187 6.36 13.56 0.32
C ARG A 187 5.78 12.19 0.54
N TRP A 188 4.60 11.98 0.03
CA TRP A 188 3.93 10.68 0.09
C TRP A 188 4.48 9.79 -1.02
N LYS A 189 4.92 8.58 -0.65
CA LYS A 189 5.25 7.51 -1.58
C LYS A 189 3.98 6.78 -2.00
N ALA A 190 4.04 5.97 -3.07
CA ALA A 190 2.89 5.18 -3.51
C ALA A 190 2.23 4.39 -2.37
N GLN A 191 3.03 3.80 -1.48
CA GLN A 191 2.56 3.08 -0.29
C GLN A 191 1.58 3.92 0.54
N HIS A 192 1.79 5.23 0.70
CA HIS A 192 0.93 6.05 1.56
C HIS A 192 -0.51 6.14 1.02
N TYR A 193 -0.67 6.28 -0.30
CA TYR A 193 -1.98 6.27 -0.96
C TYR A 193 -2.63 4.89 -0.87
N PHE A 194 -1.89 3.82 -1.12
CA PHE A 194 -2.39 2.46 -1.10
C PHE A 194 -2.81 2.01 0.30
N VAL A 195 -2.03 2.38 1.32
CA VAL A 195 -2.34 2.13 2.73
C VAL A 195 -3.58 2.89 3.17
N ARG A 196 -3.71 4.18 2.79
CA ARG A 196 -4.91 4.96 3.05
C ARG A 196 -6.16 4.25 2.55
N ASP A 197 -6.11 3.76 1.30
CA ASP A 197 -7.26 3.13 0.68
C ASP A 197 -7.53 1.72 1.26
N ALA A 198 -6.48 0.97 1.64
CA ALA A 198 -6.60 -0.33 2.28
C ALA A 198 -7.12 -0.25 3.73
N PHE A 199 -6.98 0.91 4.40
CA PHE A 199 -7.51 1.16 5.76
C PHE A 199 -8.82 1.96 5.78
N ARG A 200 -9.50 2.13 4.65
CA ARG A 200 -10.84 2.73 4.68
C ARG A 200 -11.78 1.90 5.57
N ASP A 201 -12.77 2.56 6.13
CA ASP A 201 -13.77 1.97 7.03
C ASP A 201 -14.52 0.78 6.42
N ILE A 202 -14.73 0.79 5.10
CA ILE A 202 -15.15 -0.37 4.32
C ILE A 202 -14.05 -0.69 3.28
N LEU A 203 -13.71 -1.97 3.18
CA LEU A 203 -12.76 -2.51 2.20
C LEU A 203 -13.45 -3.61 1.40
N VAL A 204 -13.52 -3.46 0.08
CA VAL A 204 -13.85 -4.56 -0.84
C VAL A 204 -12.54 -5.23 -1.27
N SER A 205 -12.39 -6.51 -1.00
CA SER A 205 -11.10 -7.21 -1.14
C SER A 205 -11.25 -8.55 -1.86
N PRO A 206 -10.57 -8.72 -3.02
CA PRO A 206 -10.52 -9.97 -3.75
C PRO A 206 -9.57 -10.96 -3.05
N CYS A 207 -9.91 -12.24 -3.12
CA CYS A 207 -9.09 -13.33 -2.61
C CYS A 207 -9.14 -14.51 -3.57
N LEU A 208 -8.03 -14.77 -4.26
CA LEU A 208 -7.92 -15.95 -5.12
C LEU A 208 -7.66 -17.17 -4.24
N LYS A 209 -8.54 -18.19 -4.32
CA LYS A 209 -8.43 -19.41 -3.53
C LYS A 209 -9.04 -20.60 -4.27
N ALA A 210 -8.23 -21.63 -4.48
CA ALA A 210 -8.69 -22.92 -5.05
C ALA A 210 -9.51 -22.77 -6.35
N GLY A 211 -9.02 -21.96 -7.30
CA GLY A 211 -9.67 -21.72 -8.60
C GLY A 211 -10.83 -20.72 -8.56
N ASN A 212 -11.22 -20.23 -7.37
CA ASN A 212 -12.26 -19.23 -7.22
C ASN A 212 -11.69 -17.84 -6.89
N LEU A 213 -12.36 -16.81 -7.37
CA LEU A 213 -12.19 -15.44 -6.90
C LEU A 213 -13.28 -15.13 -5.88
N ASP A 214 -12.92 -15.20 -4.61
CA ASP A 214 -13.79 -14.83 -3.51
C ASP A 214 -13.74 -13.31 -3.27
N ILE A 215 -14.89 -12.67 -3.15
CA ILE A 215 -15.01 -11.24 -2.87
C ILE A 215 -15.47 -11.06 -1.44
N TYR A 216 -14.56 -10.51 -0.63
CA TYR A 216 -14.82 -10.15 0.75
C TYR A 216 -15.17 -8.67 0.85
N VAL A 217 -16.04 -8.35 1.79
CA VAL A 217 -16.20 -6.99 2.30
C VAL A 217 -15.87 -6.99 3.78
N VAL A 218 -14.95 -6.14 4.15
CA VAL A 218 -14.54 -5.89 5.54
C VAL A 218 -15.08 -4.53 5.96
N SER A 219 -15.72 -4.45 7.11
CA SER A 219 -16.28 -3.22 7.64
C SER A 219 -15.83 -2.98 9.07
N ASP A 220 -15.28 -1.80 9.32
CA ASP A 220 -15.01 -1.28 10.66
C ASP A 220 -16.14 -0.37 11.16
N ARG A 221 -17.20 -0.19 10.35
CA ARG A 221 -18.37 0.59 10.75
C ARG A 221 -19.11 -0.10 11.89
N LEU A 222 -19.66 0.71 12.81
CA LEU A 222 -20.45 0.21 13.93
C LEU A 222 -21.91 -0.11 13.55
N ASN A 223 -22.36 0.39 12.42
CA ASN A 223 -23.69 0.16 11.88
C ASN A 223 -23.63 -0.68 10.60
N LYS A 224 -24.71 -1.40 10.30
CA LYS A 224 -24.90 -2.08 9.01
C LYS A 224 -24.98 -1.05 7.88
N ALA A 225 -24.48 -1.42 6.71
CA ALA A 225 -24.59 -0.63 5.49
C ALA A 225 -25.29 -1.44 4.40
N HIS A 226 -26.35 -0.91 3.82
CA HIS A 226 -26.93 -1.44 2.59
C HIS A 226 -26.10 -0.96 1.39
N SER A 227 -25.79 -1.84 0.47
CA SER A 227 -24.85 -1.53 -0.58
C SER A 227 -25.10 -2.38 -1.83
N GLN A 228 -24.69 -1.87 -2.98
CA GLN A 228 -24.61 -2.63 -4.23
C GLN A 228 -23.14 -3.01 -4.49
N LEU A 229 -22.86 -4.30 -4.61
CA LEU A 229 -21.57 -4.84 -5.01
C LEU A 229 -21.58 -5.15 -6.49
N LYS A 230 -20.64 -4.56 -7.23
CA LYS A 230 -20.43 -4.78 -8.66
C LYS A 230 -19.04 -5.37 -8.91
N ILE A 231 -19.00 -6.42 -9.74
CA ILE A 231 -17.78 -7.14 -10.09
C ILE A 231 -17.71 -7.17 -11.61
N SER A 232 -16.68 -6.56 -12.19
CA SER A 232 -16.53 -6.47 -13.65
C SER A 232 -15.19 -7.07 -14.07
N PHE A 233 -15.22 -8.11 -14.86
CA PHE A 233 -14.06 -8.65 -15.56
C PHE A 233 -13.90 -7.88 -16.86
N MET A 234 -12.77 -7.22 -17.02
CA MET A 234 -12.54 -6.29 -18.13
C MET A 234 -11.20 -6.55 -18.79
N LYS A 235 -11.14 -6.42 -20.11
CA LYS A 235 -9.87 -6.28 -20.81
C LYS A 235 -9.30 -4.88 -20.59
N PHE A 236 -7.99 -4.73 -20.73
CA PHE A 236 -7.34 -3.40 -20.67
C PHE A 236 -7.84 -2.44 -21.75
N SER A 237 -8.45 -2.94 -22.83
CA SER A 237 -9.14 -2.13 -23.86
C SER A 237 -10.41 -1.44 -23.36
N GLY A 238 -10.98 -1.91 -22.25
CA GLY A 238 -12.29 -1.47 -21.74
C GLY A 238 -13.46 -2.38 -22.10
N GLU A 239 -13.24 -3.44 -22.87
CA GLU A 239 -14.25 -4.46 -23.15
C GLU A 239 -14.61 -5.20 -21.86
N VAL A 240 -15.88 -5.26 -21.51
CA VAL A 240 -16.40 -6.04 -20.39
C VAL A 240 -16.61 -7.48 -20.84
N VAL A 241 -15.88 -8.41 -20.21
CA VAL A 241 -15.95 -9.85 -20.48
C VAL A 241 -17.09 -10.49 -19.71
N ALA A 242 -17.24 -10.13 -18.44
CA ALA A 242 -18.32 -10.56 -17.58
C ALA A 242 -18.59 -9.51 -16.49
N SER A 243 -19.82 -9.43 -16.03
CA SER A 243 -20.21 -8.53 -14.96
C SER A 243 -21.25 -9.18 -14.06
N PHE A 244 -21.11 -8.97 -12.75
CA PHE A 244 -22.03 -9.44 -11.73
C PHE A 244 -22.39 -8.27 -10.83
N GLU A 245 -23.67 -8.20 -10.45
CA GLU A 245 -24.18 -7.21 -9.50
C GLU A 245 -24.96 -7.93 -8.40
N LYS A 246 -24.83 -7.47 -7.18
CA LYS A 246 -25.51 -8.04 -6.03
C LYS A 246 -25.79 -6.98 -4.97
N ASP A 247 -27.04 -6.90 -4.53
CA ASP A 247 -27.35 -6.13 -3.33
C ASP A 247 -26.90 -6.90 -2.09
N VAL A 248 -26.20 -6.22 -1.21
CA VAL A 248 -25.60 -6.81 -0.01
C VAL A 248 -25.87 -5.94 1.22
N VAL A 249 -26.09 -6.59 2.34
CA VAL A 249 -26.10 -5.93 3.65
C VAL A 249 -24.78 -6.23 4.35
N ILE A 250 -23.97 -5.19 4.53
CA ILE A 250 -22.69 -5.27 5.20
C ILE A 250 -22.93 -5.20 6.69
N GLU A 251 -22.52 -6.23 7.42
CA GLU A 251 -22.62 -6.26 8.87
C GLU A 251 -21.60 -5.32 9.52
N SER A 252 -21.96 -4.81 10.69
CA SER A 252 -21.06 -3.98 11.49
C SER A 252 -19.84 -4.79 11.95
N ASN A 253 -18.68 -4.15 12.00
CA ASN A 253 -17.41 -4.68 12.52
C ASN A 253 -17.18 -6.14 12.08
N SER A 254 -17.14 -6.39 10.76
CA SER A 254 -17.15 -7.73 10.21
C SER A 254 -16.25 -7.88 8.99
N SER A 255 -15.83 -9.12 8.75
CA SER A 255 -15.24 -9.56 7.49
C SER A 255 -16.00 -10.77 6.98
N LYS A 256 -16.63 -10.65 5.82
CA LYS A 256 -17.43 -11.73 5.24
C LYS A 256 -17.21 -11.85 3.73
N LYS A 257 -17.32 -13.06 3.23
CA LYS A 257 -17.40 -13.35 1.80
C LYS A 257 -18.85 -13.09 1.32
N TYR A 258 -19.00 -12.20 0.35
CA TYR A 258 -20.30 -11.83 -0.22
C TYR A 258 -20.53 -12.42 -1.60
N PHE A 259 -19.46 -12.73 -2.32
CA PHE A 259 -19.53 -13.30 -3.66
C PHE A 259 -18.39 -14.26 -3.92
N SER A 260 -18.56 -15.18 -4.87
CA SER A 260 -17.51 -16.10 -5.32
C SER A 260 -17.72 -16.38 -6.80
N VAL A 261 -16.67 -16.31 -7.60
CA VAL A 261 -16.67 -16.61 -9.04
C VAL A 261 -15.77 -17.81 -9.28
N ASP A 262 -16.29 -18.82 -9.93
CA ASP A 262 -15.47 -19.90 -10.48
C ASP A 262 -14.71 -19.37 -11.70
N LEU A 263 -13.40 -19.40 -11.64
CA LEU A 263 -12.54 -18.87 -12.70
C LEU A 263 -12.22 -19.89 -13.78
N GLU A 264 -12.35 -21.18 -13.50
CA GLU A 264 -12.00 -22.24 -14.46
C GLU A 264 -12.88 -22.15 -15.70
N GLU A 265 -14.20 -22.02 -15.51
CA GLU A 265 -15.14 -21.85 -16.61
C GLU A 265 -15.05 -20.43 -17.21
N LEU A 266 -15.01 -19.39 -16.39
CA LEU A 266 -15.08 -18.00 -16.83
C LEU A 266 -13.87 -17.58 -17.66
N LEU A 267 -12.67 -18.04 -17.30
CA LEU A 267 -11.41 -17.63 -17.94
C LEU A 267 -10.86 -18.66 -18.93
N LYS A 268 -11.59 -19.75 -19.19
CA LYS A 268 -11.10 -20.90 -19.97
C LYS A 268 -10.47 -20.54 -21.32
N ASP A 269 -11.12 -19.61 -22.03
CA ASP A 269 -10.71 -19.21 -23.39
C ASP A 269 -10.15 -17.77 -23.43
N LEU A 270 -9.77 -17.22 -22.29
CA LEU A 270 -9.33 -15.84 -22.12
C LEU A 270 -7.84 -15.75 -21.75
N ASP A 271 -7.14 -14.83 -22.37
CA ASP A 271 -5.78 -14.48 -21.98
C ASP A 271 -5.80 -13.55 -20.74
N THR A 272 -5.46 -14.13 -19.59
CA THR A 272 -5.46 -13.40 -18.32
C THR A 272 -4.42 -12.29 -18.21
N ARG A 273 -3.46 -12.22 -19.18
CA ARG A 273 -2.43 -11.17 -19.21
C ARG A 273 -2.98 -9.80 -19.59
N ASN A 274 -4.15 -9.76 -20.23
CA ASN A 274 -4.81 -8.51 -20.64
C ASN A 274 -6.15 -8.27 -19.93
N ILE A 275 -6.43 -9.02 -18.85
CA ILE A 275 -7.68 -8.94 -18.08
C ILE A 275 -7.39 -8.48 -16.65
N PHE A 276 -8.26 -7.64 -16.14
CA PHE A 276 -8.33 -7.28 -14.72
C PHE A 276 -9.77 -7.39 -14.20
N VAL A 277 -9.92 -7.52 -12.89
CA VAL A 277 -11.21 -7.45 -12.22
C VAL A 277 -11.33 -6.12 -11.52
N PHE A 278 -12.37 -5.36 -11.83
CA PHE A 278 -12.75 -4.15 -11.12
C PHE A 278 -13.89 -4.46 -10.15
N LEU A 279 -13.68 -4.15 -8.89
CA LEU A 279 -14.65 -4.27 -7.82
C LEU A 279 -15.12 -2.87 -7.42
N GLU A 280 -16.42 -2.68 -7.37
CA GLU A 280 -17.04 -1.43 -6.91
C GLU A 280 -18.14 -1.76 -5.92
N LEU A 281 -18.14 -1.09 -4.79
CA LEU A 281 -19.17 -1.18 -3.76
C LEU A 281 -19.71 0.22 -3.52
N ILE A 282 -21.02 0.40 -3.69
CA ILE A 282 -21.70 1.67 -3.50
C ILE A 282 -22.70 1.49 -2.37
N THR A 283 -22.57 2.29 -1.31
CA THR A 283 -23.55 2.29 -0.20
C THR A 283 -24.76 3.13 -0.54
N ASP A 284 -25.88 2.89 0.14
CA ASP A 284 -27.09 3.71 0.01
C ASP A 284 -26.85 5.18 0.40
N GLU A 285 -25.81 5.45 1.19
CA GLU A 285 -25.35 6.79 1.55
C GLU A 285 -24.57 7.49 0.42
N GLY A 286 -24.25 6.76 -0.66
CA GLY A 286 -23.48 7.26 -1.82
C GLY A 286 -21.97 7.13 -1.71
N ASP A 287 -21.45 6.53 -0.64
CA ASP A 287 -20.02 6.23 -0.53
C ASP A 287 -19.61 5.15 -1.51
N THR A 288 -18.47 5.33 -2.16
CA THR A 288 -17.94 4.37 -3.13
C THR A 288 -16.61 3.81 -2.67
N TYR A 289 -16.47 2.49 -2.71
CA TYR A 289 -15.26 1.73 -2.42
C TYR A 289 -14.90 0.89 -3.63
N SER A 290 -13.66 0.86 -4.02
CA SER A 290 -13.23 0.11 -5.19
C SER A 290 -11.90 -0.59 -4.99
N ASN A 291 -11.69 -1.63 -5.76
CA ASN A 291 -10.43 -2.37 -5.81
C ASN A 291 -10.21 -2.95 -7.21
N VAL A 292 -8.95 -3.25 -7.52
CA VAL A 292 -8.56 -3.90 -8.78
C VAL A 292 -7.78 -5.17 -8.44
N HIS A 293 -8.03 -6.23 -9.19
CA HIS A 293 -7.29 -7.50 -9.09
C HIS A 293 -6.74 -7.90 -10.45
N PHE A 294 -5.49 -8.36 -10.46
CA PHE A 294 -4.80 -8.94 -11.61
C PHE A 294 -4.51 -10.41 -11.36
N PHE A 295 -4.50 -11.21 -12.42
CA PHE A 295 -4.25 -12.65 -12.32
C PHE A 295 -2.78 -13.03 -12.48
N ASN A 296 -1.96 -12.10 -12.96
CA ASN A 296 -0.54 -12.29 -13.26
C ASN A 296 0.31 -11.23 -12.55
N ARG A 297 1.61 -11.48 -12.46
CA ARG A 297 2.57 -10.48 -11.99
C ARG A 297 2.63 -9.30 -12.97
N GLN A 298 2.99 -8.13 -12.48
CA GLN A 298 2.99 -6.90 -13.28
C GLN A 298 3.84 -7.01 -14.55
N LYS A 299 4.98 -7.73 -14.49
CA LYS A 299 5.87 -7.97 -15.65
C LYS A 299 5.24 -8.83 -16.75
N ASP A 300 4.25 -9.65 -16.39
CA ASP A 300 3.63 -10.63 -17.29
C ASP A 300 2.31 -10.09 -17.88
N LEU A 301 1.91 -8.87 -17.50
CA LEU A 301 0.69 -8.22 -18.00
C LEU A 301 0.95 -7.46 -19.31
N ASP A 302 0.05 -7.64 -20.27
CA ASP A 302 0.11 -6.99 -21.60
C ASP A 302 -0.51 -5.59 -21.55
N TYR A 303 0.10 -4.66 -20.80
CA TYR A 303 -0.39 -3.29 -20.70
C TYR A 303 -0.40 -2.57 -22.05
N PRO A 304 -1.52 -1.94 -22.44
CA PRO A 304 -1.61 -1.19 -23.68
C PRO A 304 -0.83 0.13 -23.58
N THR A 305 -0.35 0.61 -24.72
CA THR A 305 0.02 2.01 -24.83
C THR A 305 -1.21 2.88 -24.64
N VAL A 306 -1.11 3.88 -23.75
CA VAL A 306 -2.23 4.76 -23.39
C VAL A 306 -1.88 6.23 -23.62
N THR A 307 -2.90 7.00 -23.99
CA THR A 307 -2.84 8.46 -23.95
C THR A 307 -3.76 8.91 -22.82
N ILE A 308 -3.21 9.74 -21.92
CA ILE A 308 -3.97 10.31 -20.81
C ILE A 308 -4.32 11.74 -21.17
N HIS A 309 -5.59 12.03 -21.31
CA HIS A 309 -6.10 13.40 -21.48
C HIS A 309 -6.23 14.03 -20.10
N LYS A 310 -5.77 15.29 -20.00
CA LYS A 310 -5.79 16.05 -18.75
C LYS A 310 -6.44 17.41 -18.94
N GLU A 311 -7.19 17.83 -17.94
CA GLU A 311 -7.72 19.17 -17.79
C GLU A 311 -7.34 19.70 -16.42
N ILE A 312 -6.94 20.97 -16.34
CA ILE A 312 -6.54 21.63 -15.11
C ILE A 312 -7.48 22.81 -14.88
N LYS A 313 -8.08 22.86 -13.69
CA LYS A 313 -8.93 23.95 -13.25
C LYS A 313 -8.34 24.56 -11.96
N ILE A 314 -8.29 25.87 -11.88
CA ILE A 314 -7.92 26.59 -10.66
C ILE A 314 -9.07 26.48 -9.66
N ILE A 315 -8.77 26.12 -8.44
CA ILE A 315 -9.70 26.08 -7.30
C ILE A 315 -9.11 26.86 -6.13
N GLU A 316 -9.90 27.11 -5.10
CA GLU A 316 -9.38 27.72 -3.88
C GLU A 316 -8.30 26.81 -3.23
N GLY A 317 -7.14 27.35 -2.97
CA GLY A 317 -6.01 26.65 -2.36
C GLY A 317 -5.22 25.71 -3.30
N GLY A 318 -5.48 25.69 -4.63
CA GLY A 318 -4.74 24.82 -5.54
C GLY A 318 -5.36 24.66 -6.92
N TYR A 319 -5.30 23.42 -7.39
CA TYR A 319 -5.82 23.03 -8.71
C TYR A 319 -6.63 21.74 -8.58
N GLU A 320 -7.70 21.63 -9.37
CA GLU A 320 -8.35 20.35 -9.69
C GLU A 320 -7.76 19.85 -11.01
N LEU A 321 -7.24 18.62 -10.98
CA LEU A 321 -6.75 17.92 -12.15
C LEU A 321 -7.74 16.80 -12.51
N SER A 322 -8.30 16.88 -13.72
CA SER A 322 -9.15 15.84 -14.31
C SER A 322 -8.33 15.00 -15.27
N LEU A 323 -8.39 13.67 -15.12
CA LEU A 323 -7.67 12.70 -15.94
C LEU A 323 -8.63 11.68 -16.53
N ILE A 324 -8.45 11.33 -17.80
CA ILE A 324 -9.20 10.28 -18.48
C ILE A 324 -8.30 9.56 -19.48
N SER A 325 -8.48 8.26 -19.61
CA SER A 325 -7.83 7.42 -20.63
C SER A 325 -8.85 6.55 -21.35
N GLU A 326 -8.67 6.30 -22.65
CA GLU A 326 -9.52 5.39 -23.44
C GLU A 326 -9.33 3.91 -23.04
N LYS A 327 -8.14 3.57 -22.51
CA LYS A 327 -7.78 2.23 -22.07
C LYS A 327 -7.35 2.26 -20.61
N PHE A 328 -7.23 1.09 -19.99
CA PHE A 328 -6.73 0.96 -18.64
C PHE A 328 -5.29 1.50 -18.52
N ALA A 329 -5.05 2.35 -17.53
CA ALA A 329 -3.73 2.86 -17.21
C ALA A 329 -3.38 2.57 -15.75
N ARG A 330 -2.35 1.76 -15.54
CA ARG A 330 -1.90 1.34 -14.20
C ARG A 330 -1.05 2.40 -13.53
N GLY A 331 -1.30 2.68 -12.26
CA GLY A 331 -0.39 3.40 -11.38
C GLY A 331 -0.06 4.82 -11.84
N VAL A 332 -1.02 5.56 -12.38
CA VAL A 332 -0.78 6.91 -12.94
C VAL A 332 -0.18 7.83 -11.90
N TYR A 333 1.05 8.28 -12.17
CA TYR A 333 1.83 9.15 -11.29
C TYR A 333 1.80 10.59 -11.78
N VAL A 334 1.39 11.48 -10.89
CA VAL A 334 1.38 12.93 -11.09
C VAL A 334 2.49 13.56 -10.27
N SER A 335 3.33 14.36 -10.91
CA SER A 335 4.43 15.09 -10.28
C SER A 335 4.43 16.55 -10.71
N LEU A 336 4.71 17.44 -9.77
CA LEU A 336 4.99 18.83 -10.04
C LEU A 336 6.46 19.12 -9.69
N PRO A 337 7.35 19.16 -10.69
CA PRO A 337 8.78 19.38 -10.47
C PRO A 337 9.07 20.66 -9.69
N GLY A 338 9.98 20.61 -8.73
CA GLY A 338 10.42 21.75 -7.95
C GLY A 338 9.48 22.20 -6.84
N ASN A 339 8.29 21.61 -6.70
CA ASN A 339 7.28 22.02 -5.74
C ASN A 339 6.92 20.93 -4.72
N ASN A 340 6.79 21.32 -3.46
CA ASN A 340 6.14 20.50 -2.46
C ASN A 340 4.62 20.73 -2.58
N CYS A 341 3.92 19.81 -3.19
CA CYS A 341 2.46 19.81 -3.24
C CYS A 341 1.92 18.54 -2.57
N VAL A 342 0.71 18.63 -2.05
CA VAL A 342 -0.05 17.49 -1.57
C VAL A 342 -1.12 17.17 -2.60
N LEU A 343 -1.15 15.94 -3.06
CA LEU A 343 -2.14 15.43 -3.99
C LEU A 343 -3.20 14.66 -3.22
N SER A 344 -4.47 14.91 -3.50
CA SER A 344 -5.55 14.13 -2.87
C SER A 344 -5.52 12.66 -3.27
N ASN A 345 -4.93 12.33 -4.43
CA ASN A 345 -4.65 10.97 -4.89
C ASN A 345 -3.44 10.94 -5.82
N ASN A 346 -2.73 9.79 -5.88
CA ASN A 346 -1.63 9.57 -6.81
C ASN A 346 -1.36 8.06 -6.96
N PHE A 347 -0.57 7.68 -7.96
CA PHE A 347 -0.31 6.27 -8.29
C PHE A 347 -1.61 5.46 -8.48
N MET A 348 -2.68 6.14 -8.95
CA MET A 348 -3.99 5.54 -9.14
C MET A 348 -4.11 4.85 -10.49
N ASP A 349 -5.02 3.88 -10.56
CA ASP A 349 -5.40 3.27 -11.81
C ASP A 349 -6.50 4.10 -12.48
N LEU A 350 -6.38 4.34 -13.79
CA LEU A 350 -7.45 4.90 -14.58
C LEU A 350 -8.19 3.79 -15.32
N LEU A 351 -9.46 3.64 -15.00
CA LEU A 351 -10.34 2.75 -15.73
C LEU A 351 -10.65 3.34 -17.12
N PRO A 352 -10.85 2.48 -18.14
CA PRO A 352 -11.18 2.93 -19.47
C PRO A 352 -12.40 3.86 -19.48
N LYS A 353 -12.23 5.06 -20.06
CA LYS A 353 -13.27 6.09 -20.22
C LYS A 353 -13.89 6.62 -18.93
N LYS A 354 -13.34 6.30 -17.76
CA LYS A 354 -13.80 6.82 -16.45
C LYS A 354 -12.97 8.05 -16.08
N LEU A 355 -13.64 9.19 -15.89
CA LEU A 355 -13.02 10.43 -15.46
C LEU A 355 -12.62 10.33 -13.99
N VAL A 356 -11.36 10.64 -13.68
CA VAL A 356 -10.84 10.76 -12.32
C VAL A 356 -10.49 12.22 -12.05
N ARG A 357 -10.91 12.74 -10.90
CA ARG A 357 -10.54 14.08 -10.42
C ARG A 357 -9.70 13.97 -9.18
N LEU A 358 -8.66 14.77 -9.10
CA LEU A 358 -7.83 14.91 -7.91
C LEU A 358 -7.49 16.38 -7.66
N ASN A 359 -7.33 16.73 -6.38
CA ASN A 359 -6.93 18.06 -5.97
C ASN A 359 -5.43 18.09 -5.75
N VAL A 360 -4.81 19.17 -6.22
CA VAL A 360 -3.40 19.49 -6.03
C VAL A 360 -3.35 20.71 -5.12
N TYR A 361 -2.97 20.53 -3.87
CA TYR A 361 -2.83 21.59 -2.90
C TYR A 361 -1.39 22.13 -2.92
N THR A 362 -1.24 23.44 -3.18
CA THR A 362 0.07 24.09 -3.26
C THR A 362 0.00 25.49 -2.69
N CYS A 363 1.06 25.91 -2.00
CA CYS A 363 1.22 27.28 -1.52
C CYS A 363 1.59 28.27 -2.62
N LEU A 364 1.79 27.84 -3.88
CA LEU A 364 2.32 28.67 -4.98
C LEU A 364 1.28 29.52 -5.70
N LEU A 365 -0.01 29.40 -5.37
CA LEU A 365 -1.05 30.26 -5.96
C LEU A 365 -0.85 31.76 -5.72
N TYR A 366 -0.01 32.13 -4.76
CA TYR A 366 0.31 33.53 -4.44
C TYR A 366 1.50 34.10 -5.21
N THR A 367 2.14 33.32 -6.09
CA THR A 367 3.29 33.76 -6.91
C THR A 367 2.96 33.95 -8.38
N SER A 368 1.70 33.93 -8.79
CA SER A 368 1.30 34.45 -10.09
C SER A 368 1.58 35.96 -10.07
N PRO A 369 2.39 36.49 -10.99
CA PRO A 369 2.64 37.92 -11.03
C PRO A 369 1.30 38.66 -11.09
N SER A 370 1.11 39.59 -10.16
CA SER A 370 -0.03 40.51 -10.21
C SER A 370 -0.04 41.20 -11.58
N PRO A 371 -1.21 41.43 -12.18
CA PRO A 371 -1.27 42.25 -13.42
C PRO A 371 -0.56 43.59 -13.32
N ARG A 372 -0.22 44.05 -12.10
CA ARG A 372 0.57 45.27 -11.86
C ARG A 372 2.07 45.09 -12.04
N ASP A 373 2.60 43.86 -12.11
CA ASP A 373 4.04 43.62 -12.28
C ASP A 373 4.46 43.49 -13.75
N THR A 374 3.53 43.55 -14.67
CA THR A 374 3.78 43.58 -16.14
C THR A 374 3.84 44.96 -16.76
N GLU A 375 3.71 46.04 -15.96
CA GLU A 375 3.84 47.44 -16.40
C GLU A 375 5.09 48.11 -15.81
N ARG A 376 6.28 47.51 -16.00
CA ARG A 376 7.57 48.21 -15.82
C ARG A 376 8.58 47.78 -16.87
#